data_46a184fd48230cba4b1b414435594f16
#
_entry.id   46a184fd48230cba4b1b414435594f16
#
_cell.length_a   1.000
_cell.length_b   1.000
_cell.length_c   1.000
_cell.angle_alpha   90.00
_cell.angle_beta   90.00
_cell.angle_gamma   90.00
#
_symmetry.space_group_name_H-M   'P 1'
#
loop_
_entity.id
_entity.type
_entity.pdbx_description
1 polymer ?
#
loop_
_entity_poly.entity_id
_entity_poly.type
_entity_poly.pdbx_seq_one_letter_code
_entity_poly.pdbx_strand_id
1 'polypeptide(L)'
;HTRSMERAAREATRPLSAVKPRVKPAPKPKQNKRRFNIALAMPRVNLRAIHLPTIQFPRLRFGGRTATLILVVALGMAAYFSFTRPELRVSAAQVTGNQILTPAELNSVMSVAGQPIFLLTPSELETRLLLNYPEISAVQVNVSLPNLVTAHIVERKPFIRWEQNGAYTWIAEDGVAYRPRGEMVGLISVVAES
;
A
#
# COMPACT_ATOMS: atom_id res chain seq x y z
N HIS A 1 54.25 35.95 23.74
CA HIS A 1 54.87 35.32 24.95
C HIS A 1 53.91 34.98 26.09
N THR A 2 52.61 35.33 26.01
CA THR A 2 51.66 35.10 27.10
C THR A 2 50.89 33.78 27.04
N ARG A 3 50.79 33.14 25.85
CA ARG A 3 50.02 31.88 25.71
C ARG A 3 50.81 30.60 26.13
N SER A 4 52.12 30.67 26.20
CA SER A 4 52.94 29.49 26.63
C SER A 4 53.01 29.35 28.16
N MET A 5 52.88 30.46 28.88
CA MET A 5 52.90 30.44 30.38
C MET A 5 51.58 29.98 30.97
N GLU A 6 50.42 30.25 30.28
CA GLU A 6 49.13 29.72 30.76
C GLU A 6 48.96 28.22 30.59
N ARG A 7 49.60 27.62 29.60
CA ARG A 7 49.59 26.13 29.45
C ARG A 7 50.42 25.43 30.54
N ALA A 8 51.56 26.00 30.90
CA ALA A 8 52.41 25.44 31.98
C ALA A 8 51.72 25.52 33.36
N ALA A 9 50.94 26.60 33.61
CA ALA A 9 50.20 26.73 34.87
C ALA A 9 49.01 25.76 35.00
N ARG A 10 48.40 25.35 33.89
CA ARG A 10 47.28 24.36 33.90
C ARG A 10 47.73 22.92 34.04
N GLU A 11 48.98 22.62 33.69
CA GLU A 11 49.55 21.25 33.86
C GLU A 11 50.03 21.02 35.30
N ALA A 12 50.40 22.05 36.03
CA ALA A 12 50.85 21.94 37.40
C ALA A 12 49.73 21.72 38.45
N THR A 13 48.46 21.90 38.08
CA THR A 13 47.29 21.78 38.98
C THR A 13 46.47 20.50 38.73
N ARG A 14 47.03 19.50 38.06
CA ARG A 14 46.33 18.22 37.87
C ARG A 14 46.49 17.39 39.17
N PRO A 15 45.41 17.11 39.91
CA PRO A 15 45.52 16.24 41.09
C PRO A 15 45.93 14.82 40.65
N LEU A 16 46.97 14.34 41.26
CA LEU A 16 47.45 12.97 41.13
C LEU A 16 46.27 12.04 41.47
N SER A 17 45.76 11.35 40.45
CA SER A 17 44.74 10.31 40.65
C SER A 17 45.31 9.25 41.62
N ALA A 18 44.76 9.21 42.81
CA ALA A 18 45.06 8.19 43.80
C ALA A 18 44.77 6.82 43.19
N VAL A 19 45.85 6.05 43.02
CA VAL A 19 45.75 4.65 42.61
C VAL A 19 45.03 3.92 43.72
N LYS A 20 43.76 3.58 43.52
CA LYS A 20 43.03 2.69 44.43
C LYS A 20 43.65 1.29 44.37
N PRO A 21 44.03 0.74 45.51
CA PRO A 21 44.56 -0.63 45.54
C PRO A 21 43.47 -1.57 45.02
N ARG A 22 43.84 -2.40 44.04
CA ARG A 22 42.98 -3.42 43.45
C ARG A 22 42.73 -4.53 44.47
N VAL A 23 41.64 -4.39 45.23
CA VAL A 23 41.20 -5.46 46.16
C VAL A 23 40.72 -6.62 45.28
N LYS A 24 41.41 -7.77 45.42
CA LYS A 24 41.00 -9.02 44.80
C LYS A 24 39.62 -9.38 45.36
N PRO A 25 38.60 -9.64 44.51
CA PRO A 25 37.31 -10.06 45.03
C PRO A 25 37.43 -11.41 45.73
N ALA A 26 36.87 -11.47 46.94
CA ALA A 26 36.81 -12.68 47.73
C ALA A 26 36.10 -13.82 46.95
N PRO A 27 36.53 -15.07 47.09
CA PRO A 27 35.91 -16.19 46.43
C PRO A 27 34.47 -16.33 46.91
N LYS A 28 33.54 -16.30 45.95
CA LYS A 28 32.09 -16.48 46.21
C LYS A 28 31.85 -17.86 46.83
N PRO A 29 31.05 -17.97 47.89
CA PRO A 29 30.73 -19.26 48.49
C PRO A 29 30.09 -20.17 47.43
N LYS A 30 30.59 -21.38 47.30
CA LYS A 30 30.04 -22.41 46.42
C LYS A 30 28.61 -22.73 46.90
N GLN A 31 27.61 -22.23 46.21
CA GLN A 31 26.26 -22.69 46.43
C GLN A 31 26.18 -24.16 46.06
N ASN A 32 25.99 -24.97 47.09
CA ASN A 32 25.68 -26.39 46.95
C ASN A 32 24.30 -26.51 46.31
N LYS A 33 24.23 -26.53 44.97
CA LYS A 33 22.99 -26.86 44.26
C LYS A 33 22.68 -28.31 44.56
N ARG A 34 21.76 -28.53 45.50
CA ARG A 34 21.12 -29.82 45.66
C ARG A 34 20.55 -30.26 44.33
N ARG A 35 21.27 -31.10 43.63
CA ARG A 35 20.76 -31.76 42.42
C ARG A 35 19.70 -32.73 42.91
N PHE A 36 18.44 -32.39 42.71
CA PHE A 36 17.39 -33.37 42.76
C PHE A 36 17.60 -34.33 41.60
N ASN A 37 18.20 -35.46 41.86
CA ASN A 37 18.26 -36.56 40.92
C ASN A 37 16.85 -37.21 40.91
N ILE A 38 15.94 -36.62 40.19
CA ILE A 38 14.73 -37.32 39.79
C ILE A 38 15.19 -38.26 38.68
N ALA A 39 15.50 -39.49 39.05
CA ALA A 39 15.67 -40.56 38.09
C ALA A 39 14.31 -40.89 37.48
N LEU A 40 13.86 -40.08 36.51
CA LEU A 40 12.81 -40.48 35.58
C LEU A 40 13.39 -41.65 34.79
N ALA A 41 13.01 -42.87 35.18
CA ALA A 41 13.26 -44.08 34.39
C ALA A 41 12.49 -43.91 33.06
N MET A 42 13.07 -43.18 32.13
CA MET A 42 12.57 -43.17 30.76
C MET A 42 12.80 -44.58 30.19
N PRO A 43 11.77 -45.26 29.67
CA PRO A 43 11.97 -46.50 28.96
C PRO A 43 12.98 -46.19 27.85
N ARG A 44 14.07 -46.94 27.79
CA ARG A 44 15.00 -46.86 26.66
C ARG A 44 14.26 -47.30 25.42
N VAL A 45 13.58 -46.37 24.73
CA VAL A 45 13.08 -46.59 23.41
C VAL A 45 14.32 -46.78 22.55
N ASN A 46 14.56 -48.04 22.20
CA ASN A 46 15.56 -48.42 21.22
C ASN A 46 15.09 -47.83 19.90
N LEU A 47 15.51 -46.60 19.61
CA LEU A 47 15.38 -45.99 18.29
C LEU A 47 16.35 -46.76 17.38
N ARG A 48 15.98 -48.00 17.11
CA ARG A 48 16.53 -48.76 15.99
C ARG A 48 16.36 -47.87 14.81
N ALA A 49 17.49 -47.40 14.31
CA ALA A 49 17.65 -46.44 13.21
C ALA A 49 16.43 -46.43 12.27
N ILE A 50 15.58 -45.42 12.43
CA ILE A 50 14.67 -45.03 11.38
C ILE A 50 15.59 -44.57 10.26
N HIS A 51 15.88 -45.46 9.33
CA HIS A 51 16.53 -45.13 8.07
C HIS A 51 15.57 -44.17 7.36
N LEU A 52 15.70 -42.87 7.66
CA LEU A 52 15.09 -41.86 6.82
C LEU A 52 15.73 -42.04 5.46
N PRO A 53 14.94 -42.30 4.41
CA PRO A 53 15.49 -42.36 3.08
C PRO A 53 16.18 -41.04 2.83
N THR A 54 17.49 -41.10 2.64
CA THR A 54 18.26 -39.93 2.24
C THR A 54 17.74 -39.55 0.87
N ILE A 55 16.84 -38.58 0.80
CA ILE A 55 16.35 -38.01 -0.46
C ILE A 55 17.58 -37.38 -1.09
N GLN A 56 18.25 -38.15 -1.94
CA GLN A 56 19.32 -37.64 -2.77
C GLN A 56 18.65 -36.77 -3.82
N PHE A 57 18.59 -35.46 -3.53
CA PHE A 57 18.25 -34.51 -4.55
C PHE A 57 19.26 -34.66 -5.69
N PRO A 58 18.82 -34.95 -6.91
CA PRO A 58 19.74 -35.02 -8.03
C PRO A 58 20.48 -33.69 -8.08
N ARG A 59 21.80 -33.73 -8.09
CA ARG A 59 22.64 -32.54 -8.32
C ARG A 59 22.38 -32.08 -9.75
N LEU A 60 21.29 -31.36 -9.94
CA LEU A 60 20.99 -30.71 -11.19
C LEU A 60 22.14 -29.73 -11.45
N ARG A 61 23.02 -30.09 -12.37
CA ARG A 61 24.00 -29.16 -12.91
C ARG A 61 23.22 -28.13 -13.70
N PHE A 62 22.84 -27.07 -13.03
CA PHE A 62 22.18 -25.93 -13.65
C PHE A 62 23.19 -25.23 -14.56
N GLY A 63 23.29 -25.69 -15.79
CA GLY A 63 23.91 -24.89 -16.85
C GLY A 63 23.08 -23.62 -17.06
N GLY A 64 23.68 -22.53 -17.52
CA GLY A 64 22.96 -21.27 -17.74
C GLY A 64 21.63 -21.44 -18.51
N ARG A 65 21.57 -22.36 -19.46
CA ARG A 65 20.35 -22.68 -20.24
C ARG A 65 19.20 -23.26 -19.42
N THR A 66 19.50 -24.13 -18.46
CA THR A 66 18.45 -24.71 -17.58
C THR A 66 17.94 -23.69 -16.57
N ALA A 67 18.81 -22.80 -16.06
CA ALA A 67 18.40 -21.70 -15.20
C ALA A 67 17.48 -20.72 -15.93
N THR A 68 17.81 -20.39 -17.18
CA THR A 68 16.95 -19.52 -18.01
C THR A 68 15.59 -20.16 -18.30
N LEU A 69 15.56 -21.46 -18.62
CA LEU A 69 14.30 -22.17 -18.85
C LEU A 69 13.41 -22.14 -17.60
N ILE A 70 13.98 -22.43 -16.43
CA ILE A 70 13.24 -22.40 -15.16
C ILE A 70 12.69 -20.99 -14.91
N LEU A 71 13.50 -19.95 -15.14
CA LEU A 71 13.08 -18.56 -14.99
C LEU A 71 11.90 -18.22 -15.91
N VAL A 72 11.99 -18.62 -17.20
CA VAL A 72 10.91 -18.36 -18.16
C VAL A 72 9.63 -19.10 -17.76
N VAL A 73 9.73 -20.35 -17.33
CA VAL A 73 8.56 -21.12 -16.85
C VAL A 73 7.97 -20.47 -15.59
N ALA A 74 8.82 -20.06 -14.64
CA ALA A 74 8.38 -19.37 -13.41
C ALA A 74 7.68 -18.04 -13.70
N LEU A 75 8.23 -17.23 -14.63
CA LEU A 75 7.59 -15.98 -15.06
C LEU A 75 6.27 -16.22 -15.80
N GLY A 76 6.23 -17.22 -16.67
CA GLY A 76 5.01 -17.61 -17.36
C GLY A 76 3.91 -18.07 -16.38
N MET A 77 4.30 -18.86 -15.39
CA MET A 77 3.39 -19.30 -14.33
C MET A 77 2.91 -18.16 -13.45
N ALA A 78 3.81 -17.24 -13.07
CA ALA A 78 3.47 -16.04 -12.33
C ALA A 78 2.49 -15.14 -13.11
N ALA A 79 2.75 -14.93 -14.40
CA ALA A 79 1.84 -14.20 -15.28
C ALA A 79 0.48 -14.88 -15.35
N TYR A 80 0.45 -16.19 -15.61
CA TYR A 80 -0.80 -16.96 -15.67
C TYR A 80 -1.63 -16.82 -14.39
N PHE A 81 -1.01 -16.98 -13.23
CA PHE A 81 -1.70 -16.83 -11.94
C PHE A 81 -2.17 -15.40 -11.72
N SER A 82 -1.39 -14.39 -12.13
CA SER A 82 -1.77 -12.97 -11.99
C SER A 82 -3.06 -12.64 -12.76
N PHE A 83 -3.24 -13.21 -13.95
CA PHE A 83 -4.43 -12.98 -14.75
C PHE A 83 -5.62 -13.89 -14.39
N THR A 84 -5.38 -15.03 -13.75
CA THR A 84 -6.42 -16.02 -13.46
C THR A 84 -7.01 -15.89 -12.06
N ARG A 85 -6.26 -15.28 -11.12
CA ARG A 85 -6.71 -15.16 -9.72
C ARG A 85 -7.85 -14.16 -9.58
N PRO A 86 -9.01 -14.60 -9.04
CA PRO A 86 -10.15 -13.70 -8.80
C PRO A 86 -9.86 -12.61 -7.78
N GLU A 87 -8.92 -12.85 -6.85
CA GLU A 87 -8.50 -11.88 -5.83
C GLU A 87 -7.81 -10.64 -6.40
N LEU A 88 -7.31 -10.71 -7.64
CA LEU A 88 -6.68 -9.61 -8.36
C LEU A 88 -7.61 -8.93 -9.36
N ARG A 89 -8.88 -9.33 -9.39
CA ARG A 89 -9.91 -8.71 -10.22
C ARG A 89 -10.73 -7.75 -9.40
N VAL A 90 -10.96 -6.58 -9.96
CA VAL A 90 -11.80 -5.54 -9.33
C VAL A 90 -13.26 -5.97 -9.43
N SER A 91 -13.99 -5.90 -8.33
CA SER A 91 -15.45 -6.14 -8.33
C SER A 91 -16.21 -4.87 -8.73
N ALA A 92 -15.89 -3.75 -8.12
CA ALA A 92 -16.42 -2.42 -8.42
C ALA A 92 -15.51 -1.35 -7.83
N ALA A 93 -15.53 -0.14 -8.39
CA ALA A 93 -14.85 0.99 -7.78
C ALA A 93 -15.69 1.55 -6.63
N GLN A 94 -15.00 1.91 -5.53
CA GLN A 94 -15.61 2.66 -4.44
C GLN A 94 -15.63 4.14 -4.82
N VAL A 95 -16.82 4.69 -4.94
CA VAL A 95 -17.03 6.10 -5.33
C VAL A 95 -17.34 6.92 -4.10
N THR A 96 -16.72 8.09 -3.99
CA THR A 96 -16.93 9.06 -2.91
C THR A 96 -17.06 10.48 -3.47
N GLY A 97 -17.80 11.35 -2.77
CA GLY A 97 -17.98 12.75 -3.16
C GLY A 97 -19.10 12.99 -4.17
N ASN A 98 -19.72 11.94 -4.68
CA ASN A 98 -20.90 12.03 -5.54
C ASN A 98 -22.14 12.47 -4.74
N GLN A 99 -22.97 13.32 -5.30
CA GLN A 99 -24.20 13.84 -4.72
C GLN A 99 -25.41 13.54 -5.63
N ILE A 100 -25.27 13.83 -6.91
CA ILE A 100 -26.30 13.68 -7.94
C ILE A 100 -26.07 12.40 -8.74
N LEU A 101 -24.80 12.11 -9.07
CA LEU A 101 -24.44 10.92 -9.84
C LEU A 101 -24.44 9.69 -8.93
N THR A 102 -25.03 8.61 -9.40
CA THR A 102 -25.06 7.35 -8.66
C THR A 102 -23.75 6.56 -8.80
N PRO A 103 -23.29 5.84 -7.77
CA PRO A 103 -22.12 4.97 -7.89
C PRO A 103 -22.26 3.91 -9.00
N ALA A 104 -23.48 3.45 -9.29
CA ALA A 104 -23.74 2.47 -10.33
C ALA A 104 -23.49 3.05 -11.74
N GLU A 105 -23.96 4.28 -12.01
CA GLU A 105 -23.71 4.97 -13.28
C GLU A 105 -22.20 5.18 -13.49
N LEU A 106 -21.51 5.65 -12.48
CA LEU A 106 -20.07 5.90 -12.53
C LEU A 106 -19.27 4.60 -12.76
N ASN A 107 -19.61 3.52 -12.08
CA ASN A 107 -19.02 2.22 -12.29
C ASN A 107 -19.29 1.67 -13.71
N SER A 108 -20.47 1.92 -14.27
CA SER A 108 -20.80 1.47 -15.62
C SER A 108 -19.89 2.10 -16.68
N VAL A 109 -19.58 3.39 -16.52
CA VAL A 109 -18.66 4.11 -17.42
C VAL A 109 -17.21 3.71 -17.19
N MET A 110 -16.78 3.56 -15.94
CA MET A 110 -15.42 3.09 -15.65
C MET A 110 -15.17 1.67 -16.18
N SER A 111 -16.21 0.82 -16.19
CA SER A 111 -16.15 -0.57 -16.68
C SER A 111 -15.00 -1.38 -16.07
N VAL A 112 -14.70 -1.18 -14.79
CA VAL A 112 -13.60 -1.86 -14.09
C VAL A 112 -13.96 -3.25 -13.57
N ALA A 113 -15.24 -3.58 -13.49
CA ALA A 113 -15.71 -4.84 -12.95
C ALA A 113 -15.17 -6.04 -13.72
N GLY A 114 -14.58 -7.00 -13.00
CA GLY A 114 -13.98 -8.20 -13.57
C GLY A 114 -12.62 -8.01 -14.21
N GLN A 115 -12.11 -6.78 -14.32
CA GLN A 115 -10.79 -6.51 -14.90
C GLN A 115 -9.66 -6.77 -13.90
N PRO A 116 -8.50 -7.29 -14.37
CA PRO A 116 -7.31 -7.40 -13.56
C PRO A 116 -6.81 -6.00 -13.16
N ILE A 117 -6.46 -5.84 -11.88
CA ILE A 117 -6.07 -4.54 -11.30
C ILE A 117 -4.89 -3.87 -12.02
N PHE A 118 -3.95 -4.65 -12.53
CA PHE A 118 -2.73 -4.11 -13.18
C PHE A 118 -2.95 -3.64 -14.62
N LEU A 119 -4.12 -3.86 -15.19
CA LEU A 119 -4.49 -3.31 -16.50
C LEU A 119 -5.20 -1.96 -16.37
N LEU A 120 -5.54 -1.54 -15.17
CA LEU A 120 -6.25 -0.30 -14.93
C LEU A 120 -5.28 0.86 -14.80
N THR A 121 -5.46 1.86 -15.63
CA THR A 121 -4.69 3.10 -15.61
C THR A 121 -5.56 4.21 -15.01
N PRO A 122 -5.19 4.79 -13.84
CA PRO A 122 -5.99 5.82 -13.18
C PRO A 122 -6.37 6.97 -14.11
N SER A 123 -5.40 7.54 -14.84
CA SER A 123 -5.63 8.68 -15.74
C SER A 123 -6.59 8.38 -16.89
N GLU A 124 -6.64 7.13 -17.36
CA GLU A 124 -7.62 6.73 -18.37
C GLU A 124 -9.03 6.68 -17.79
N LEU A 125 -9.19 6.17 -16.58
CA LEU A 125 -10.47 6.13 -15.88
C LEU A 125 -10.99 7.54 -15.56
N GLU A 126 -10.10 8.44 -15.12
CA GLU A 126 -10.39 9.86 -14.89
C GLU A 126 -10.87 10.55 -16.18
N THR A 127 -10.11 10.39 -17.26
CA THR A 127 -10.48 10.96 -18.57
C THR A 127 -11.82 10.43 -19.04
N ARG A 128 -12.08 9.14 -18.89
CA ARG A 128 -13.33 8.50 -19.28
C ARG A 128 -14.52 9.07 -18.50
N LEU A 129 -14.37 9.30 -17.21
CA LEU A 129 -15.41 9.92 -16.38
C LEU A 129 -15.67 11.37 -16.78
N LEU A 130 -14.64 12.19 -16.96
CA LEU A 130 -14.76 13.60 -17.34
C LEU A 130 -15.39 13.79 -18.72
N LEU A 131 -15.09 12.88 -19.67
CA LEU A 131 -15.66 12.95 -21.02
C LEU A 131 -17.13 12.54 -21.05
N ASN A 132 -17.56 11.60 -20.21
CA ASN A 132 -18.95 11.12 -20.20
C ASN A 132 -19.87 11.94 -19.29
N TYR A 133 -19.32 12.62 -18.29
CA TYR A 133 -20.09 13.39 -17.31
C TYR A 133 -19.58 14.83 -17.20
N PRO A 134 -20.13 15.75 -18.02
CA PRO A 134 -19.80 17.18 -17.90
C PRO A 134 -20.12 17.76 -16.51
N GLU A 135 -21.01 17.10 -15.75
CA GLU A 135 -21.36 17.44 -14.38
C GLU A 135 -20.20 17.27 -13.41
N ILE A 136 -19.12 16.58 -13.77
CA ILE A 136 -17.95 16.40 -12.93
C ILE A 136 -16.97 17.54 -13.18
N SER A 137 -16.57 18.23 -12.13
CA SER A 137 -15.54 19.28 -12.20
C SER A 137 -14.13 18.71 -12.02
N ALA A 138 -13.98 17.72 -11.15
CA ALA A 138 -12.72 17.05 -10.90
C ALA A 138 -12.96 15.60 -10.48
N VAL A 139 -12.01 14.74 -10.83
CA VAL A 139 -12.01 13.35 -10.43
C VAL A 139 -10.59 12.92 -10.12
N GLN A 140 -10.43 12.11 -9.09
CA GLN A 140 -9.17 11.48 -8.73
C GLN A 140 -9.41 9.99 -8.54
N VAL A 141 -8.73 9.17 -9.33
CA VAL A 141 -8.83 7.72 -9.26
C VAL A 141 -7.54 7.15 -8.67
N ASN A 142 -7.68 6.31 -7.67
CA ASN A 142 -6.58 5.56 -7.10
C ASN A 142 -6.81 4.06 -7.30
N VAL A 143 -5.76 3.39 -7.75
CA VAL A 143 -5.74 1.93 -7.95
C VAL A 143 -4.77 1.34 -6.95
N SER A 144 -5.26 0.47 -6.08
CA SER A 144 -4.51 -0.13 -4.97
C SER A 144 -4.66 -1.65 -4.97
N LEU A 145 -3.53 -2.34 -4.84
CA LEU A 145 -3.53 -3.79 -4.70
C LEU A 145 -4.24 -4.24 -3.40
N PRO A 146 -4.88 -5.40 -3.40
CA PRO A 146 -4.93 -6.38 -4.48
C PRO A 146 -5.99 -6.11 -5.56
N ASN A 147 -7.11 -5.42 -5.25
CA ASN A 147 -8.27 -5.28 -6.14
C ASN A 147 -9.11 -4.03 -5.84
N LEU A 148 -8.54 -3.03 -5.19
CA LEU A 148 -9.26 -1.85 -4.76
C LEU A 148 -9.07 -0.70 -5.75
N VAL A 149 -10.17 -0.20 -6.29
CA VAL A 149 -10.24 1.05 -7.05
C VAL A 149 -11.10 2.04 -6.25
N THR A 150 -10.57 3.22 -5.99
CA THR A 150 -11.31 4.31 -5.34
C THR A 150 -11.37 5.50 -6.29
N ALA A 151 -12.55 6.07 -6.45
CA ALA A 151 -12.78 7.28 -7.25
C ALA A 151 -13.36 8.37 -6.35
N HIS A 152 -12.62 9.44 -6.19
CA HIS A 152 -13.11 10.64 -5.52
C HIS A 152 -13.56 11.65 -6.56
N ILE A 153 -14.84 12.06 -6.48
CA ILE A 153 -15.51 12.89 -7.48
C ILE A 153 -15.91 14.20 -6.86
N VAL A 154 -15.71 15.27 -7.59
CA VAL A 154 -16.24 16.60 -7.27
C VAL A 154 -17.24 16.97 -8.36
N GLU A 155 -18.51 17.02 -8.00
CA GLU A 155 -19.56 17.43 -8.91
C GLU A 155 -19.66 18.96 -9.01
N ARG A 156 -20.00 19.45 -10.20
CA ARG A 156 -20.25 20.87 -10.44
C ARG A 156 -21.55 21.29 -9.78
N LYS A 157 -21.52 22.45 -9.18
CA LYS A 157 -22.75 23.07 -8.67
C LYS A 157 -23.38 23.93 -9.76
N PRO A 158 -24.65 23.69 -10.13
CA PRO A 158 -25.34 24.56 -11.08
C PRO A 158 -25.57 25.94 -10.43
N PHE A 159 -25.37 26.96 -11.22
CA PHE A 159 -25.59 28.35 -10.83
C PHE A 159 -26.72 29.03 -11.60
N ILE A 160 -26.81 28.72 -12.91
CA ILE A 160 -27.84 29.26 -13.81
C ILE A 160 -28.68 28.12 -14.36
N ARG A 161 -29.99 28.34 -14.39
CA ARG A 161 -30.95 27.59 -15.19
C ARG A 161 -31.21 28.34 -16.48
N TRP A 162 -30.64 27.89 -17.58
CA TRP A 162 -30.87 28.45 -18.91
C TRP A 162 -32.04 27.76 -19.57
N GLU A 163 -33.08 28.52 -19.94
CA GLU A 163 -34.30 28.00 -20.61
C GLU A 163 -34.37 28.56 -22.03
N GLN A 164 -34.50 27.64 -22.99
CA GLN A 164 -34.67 27.97 -24.42
C GLN A 164 -35.59 26.95 -25.08
N ASN A 165 -36.56 27.42 -25.83
CA ASN A 165 -37.53 26.57 -26.56
C ASN A 165 -38.23 25.53 -25.65
N GLY A 166 -38.55 25.87 -24.41
CA GLY A 166 -39.20 24.97 -23.45
C GLY A 166 -38.31 23.88 -22.86
N ALA A 167 -37.03 23.84 -23.23
CA ALA A 167 -36.00 22.98 -22.58
C ALA A 167 -35.11 23.83 -21.71
N TYR A 168 -34.58 23.23 -20.62
CA TYR A 168 -33.65 23.94 -19.76
C TYR A 168 -32.36 23.17 -19.61
N THR A 169 -31.28 23.92 -19.39
CA THR A 169 -29.91 23.42 -19.20
C THR A 169 -29.35 24.07 -17.95
N TRP A 170 -28.58 23.34 -17.19
CA TRP A 170 -27.85 23.91 -16.09
C TRP A 170 -26.47 24.40 -16.53
N ILE A 171 -26.07 25.55 -16.04
CA ILE A 171 -24.74 26.12 -16.27
C ILE A 171 -24.07 26.30 -14.92
N ALA A 172 -22.90 25.77 -14.78
CA ALA A 172 -22.07 25.95 -13.57
C ALA A 172 -21.36 27.31 -13.57
N GLU A 173 -20.77 27.68 -12.45
CA GLU A 173 -20.02 28.94 -12.29
C GLU A 173 -18.84 29.08 -13.27
N ASP A 174 -18.25 27.97 -13.69
CA ASP A 174 -17.17 27.92 -14.69
C ASP A 174 -17.65 27.96 -16.13
N GLY A 175 -18.95 28.15 -16.36
CA GLY A 175 -19.56 28.28 -17.68
C GLY A 175 -19.86 26.96 -18.38
N VAL A 176 -19.62 25.83 -17.76
CA VAL A 176 -19.93 24.51 -18.34
C VAL A 176 -21.43 24.25 -18.27
N ALA A 177 -22.03 23.98 -19.43
CA ALA A 177 -23.41 23.62 -19.55
C ALA A 177 -23.60 22.11 -19.54
N TYR A 178 -24.57 21.60 -18.78
CA TYR A 178 -24.90 20.20 -18.70
C TYR A 178 -26.38 19.93 -18.44
N ARG A 179 -26.78 18.70 -18.64
CA ARG A 179 -28.20 18.32 -18.52
C ARG A 179 -28.64 18.37 -17.06
N PRO A 180 -29.81 18.92 -16.77
CA PRO A 180 -30.36 18.91 -15.41
C PRO A 180 -30.68 17.50 -14.98
N ARG A 181 -30.32 17.21 -13.71
CA ARG A 181 -30.65 15.96 -13.03
C ARG A 181 -31.45 16.27 -11.77
N GLY A 182 -32.75 16.18 -11.86
CA GLY A 182 -33.66 16.51 -10.76
C GLY A 182 -34.04 18.01 -10.69
N GLU A 183 -34.63 18.41 -9.59
CA GLU A 183 -35.00 19.78 -9.29
C GLU A 183 -34.03 20.40 -8.29
N MET A 184 -33.59 21.61 -8.57
CA MET A 184 -32.72 22.36 -7.66
C MET A 184 -33.33 23.75 -7.46
N VAL A 185 -33.47 24.14 -6.21
CA VAL A 185 -34.04 25.42 -5.79
C VAL A 185 -32.93 26.46 -5.68
N GLY A 186 -33.23 27.71 -6.04
CA GLY A 186 -32.29 28.83 -5.83
C GLY A 186 -31.39 29.13 -7.03
N LEU A 187 -31.63 28.51 -8.20
CA LEU A 187 -30.90 28.84 -9.42
C LEU A 187 -31.41 30.14 -10.02
N ILE A 188 -30.51 30.93 -10.61
CA ILE A 188 -30.83 32.08 -11.42
C ILE A 188 -31.44 31.60 -12.72
N SER A 189 -32.72 31.96 -12.99
CA SER A 189 -33.39 31.55 -14.19
C SER A 189 -33.19 32.60 -15.29
N VAL A 190 -32.68 32.17 -16.42
CA VAL A 190 -32.48 32.99 -17.62
C VAL A 190 -33.25 32.38 -18.75
N VAL A 191 -34.17 33.15 -19.36
CA VAL A 191 -34.97 32.72 -20.52
C VAL A 191 -34.36 33.39 -21.74
N ALA A 192 -33.97 32.61 -22.73
CA ALA A 192 -33.51 33.11 -24.00
C ALA A 192 -34.72 33.24 -24.94
N GLU A 193 -34.94 34.44 -25.50
CA GLU A 193 -35.86 34.65 -26.59
C GLU A 193 -35.26 34.02 -27.87
N SER A 194 -36.12 33.31 -28.61
CA SER A 194 -35.74 32.66 -29.88
C SER A 194 -35.81 33.62 -31.07
#